data_65deca70914d7b2c73af66d9bf9f4be7
#
_entry.id   65deca70914d7b2c73af66d9bf9f4be7
#
_cell.length_a   1.000
_cell.length_b   1.000
_cell.length_c   1.000
_cell.angle_alpha   90.00
_cell.angle_beta   90.00
_cell.angle_gamma   90.00
#
_symmetry.space_group_name_H-M   'P 1'
#
loop_
_entity.id
_entity.type
_entity.pdbx_description
1 polymer ?
#
loop_
_entity_poly.entity_id
_entity_poly.type
_entity_poly.pdbx_seq_one_letter_code
_entity_poly.pdbx_strand_id
1 'polypeptide(L)'
;RYGMVVGCHGLAWVPVQGQRNARKRLGSQEKKGEEDNLYKEERIDKEGEPNDLMHFEVQGPVTTRFIGGTYPETQIETTDLADAMADAGLHTEYILFDACYMSSVEVAYELKDVTHYLIASPTEVLSYGFPYITMGKHLLGTPNYKSIVDSFISFYSSYNLPYGTVAVNDCTQL
;
A
#
# COMPACT_ATOMS: atom_id res chain seq x y z
N ARG A 1 17.11 -15.29 -9.32
CA ARG A 1 15.84 -14.86 -8.70
C ARG A 1 15.97 -13.40 -8.36
N TYR A 2 14.93 -12.63 -8.61
CA TYR A 2 14.88 -11.19 -8.33
C TYR A 2 13.78 -10.92 -7.33
N GLY A 3 13.98 -9.97 -6.43
CA GLY A 3 12.94 -9.38 -5.60
C GLY A 3 12.72 -7.94 -6.02
N MET A 4 11.51 -7.45 -5.86
CA MET A 4 11.14 -6.07 -6.11
C MET A 4 10.69 -5.42 -4.80
N VAL A 5 11.10 -4.19 -4.57
CA VAL A 5 10.61 -3.35 -3.46
C VAL A 5 9.97 -2.11 -4.05
N VAL A 6 8.74 -1.85 -3.66
CA VAL A 6 7.94 -0.69 -4.11
C VAL A 6 7.60 0.15 -2.89
N GLY A 7 8.26 1.31 -2.75
CA GLY A 7 7.99 2.27 -1.67
C GLY A 7 7.17 3.44 -2.20
N CYS A 8 5.92 3.57 -1.74
CA CYS A 8 5.01 4.60 -2.21
C CYS A 8 3.76 4.67 -1.32
N HIS A 9 2.78 5.50 -1.69
CA HIS A 9 1.43 5.38 -1.15
C HIS A 9 0.69 4.20 -1.76
N GLY A 10 -0.17 3.56 -0.98
CA GLY A 10 -1.04 2.49 -1.43
C GLY A 10 -2.42 2.58 -0.81
N LEU A 11 -3.42 2.20 -1.56
CA LEU A 11 -4.79 2.07 -1.08
C LEU A 11 -5.49 0.92 -1.82
N ALA A 12 -5.79 -0.12 -1.10
CA ALA A 12 -6.29 -1.37 -1.67
C ALA A 12 -7.77 -1.37 -2.06
N TRP A 13 -8.53 -0.31 -1.77
CA TRP A 13 -10.00 -0.36 -1.84
C TRP A 13 -10.62 0.58 -2.85
N VAL A 14 -9.88 1.57 -3.34
CA VAL A 14 -10.40 2.62 -4.21
C VAL A 14 -9.55 2.73 -5.47
N PRO A 15 -10.12 2.53 -6.66
CA PRO A 15 -9.41 2.74 -7.92
C PRO A 15 -9.04 4.21 -8.10
N VAL A 16 -7.99 4.49 -8.90
CA VAL A 16 -7.53 5.85 -9.21
C VAL A 16 -8.67 6.75 -9.70
N GLN A 17 -9.54 6.23 -10.54
CA GLN A 17 -10.69 6.98 -11.06
C GLN A 17 -11.68 7.37 -9.95
N GLY A 18 -11.89 6.51 -8.97
CA GLY A 18 -12.75 6.81 -7.82
C GLY A 18 -12.21 7.99 -7.01
N GLN A 19 -10.91 8.05 -6.78
CA GLN A 19 -10.26 9.18 -6.09
C GLN A 19 -10.34 10.48 -6.88
N ARG A 20 -10.15 10.44 -8.20
CA ARG A 20 -10.32 11.62 -9.05
C ARG A 20 -11.72 12.21 -8.93
N ASN A 21 -12.73 11.36 -8.88
CA ASN A 21 -14.12 11.78 -8.75
C ASN A 21 -14.42 12.36 -7.35
N ALA A 22 -13.90 11.76 -6.29
CA ALA A 22 -14.02 12.26 -4.92
C ALA A 22 -13.36 13.63 -4.78
N ARG A 23 -12.14 13.82 -5.27
CA ARG A 23 -11.44 15.11 -5.25
C ARG A 23 -12.15 16.20 -6.05
N LYS A 24 -12.73 15.87 -7.22
CA LYS A 24 -13.54 16.83 -7.99
C LYS A 24 -14.76 17.31 -7.20
N ARG A 25 -15.40 16.42 -6.43
CA ARG A 25 -16.55 16.80 -5.59
C ARG A 25 -16.13 17.68 -4.41
N LEU A 26 -15.00 17.37 -3.75
CA LEU A 26 -14.42 18.18 -2.67
C LEU A 26 -13.95 19.54 -3.20
N GLY A 27 -13.22 19.61 -4.31
CA GLY A 27 -12.75 20.85 -4.91
C GLY A 27 -13.86 21.79 -5.40
N SER A 28 -15.07 21.29 -5.63
CA SER A 28 -16.24 22.13 -5.95
C SER A 28 -16.82 22.84 -4.71
N GLN A 29 -16.45 22.41 -3.48
CA GLN A 29 -16.82 23.10 -2.25
C GLN A 29 -15.74 24.07 -1.73
N GLU A 30 -14.49 23.93 -2.18
CA GLU A 30 -13.37 24.77 -1.79
C GLU A 30 -13.06 25.87 -2.82
N LYS A 31 -14.00 26.77 -3.05
CA LYS A 31 -13.65 28.09 -3.59
C LYS A 31 -13.52 29.06 -2.43
N LYS A 32 -12.41 29.03 -1.71
CA LYS A 32 -11.65 30.12 -1.11
C LYS A 32 -10.60 29.60 -0.13
N GLY A 33 -9.34 29.87 -0.45
CA GLY A 33 -8.29 30.06 0.56
C GLY A 33 -7.34 28.88 0.71
N GLU A 34 -6.10 29.14 0.24
CA GLU A 34 -4.84 28.58 0.70
C GLU A 34 -4.46 27.18 0.22
N GLU A 35 -3.48 27.22 -0.68
CA GLU A 35 -2.46 26.19 -0.89
C GLU A 35 -1.87 25.79 0.47
N ASP A 36 -1.60 24.51 0.59
CA ASP A 36 -0.77 23.82 1.56
C ASP A 36 -1.48 22.99 2.62
N ASN A 37 -0.93 21.77 2.69
CA ASN A 37 -1.11 20.71 3.68
C ASN A 37 -2.18 19.66 3.40
N LEU A 38 -1.90 18.82 2.42
CA LEU A 38 -2.57 17.52 2.26
C LEU A 38 -2.12 16.48 3.31
N TYR A 39 -1.12 16.81 4.12
CA TYR A 39 -0.72 16.07 5.31
C TYR A 39 -1.04 16.87 6.55
N LYS A 40 -2.32 17.16 6.78
CA LYS A 40 -2.74 17.30 8.17
C LYS A 40 -2.79 15.89 8.72
N GLU A 41 -1.79 15.55 9.57
CA GLU A 41 -1.97 14.54 10.59
C GLU A 41 -3.38 14.72 11.13
N GLU A 42 -4.23 13.69 11.03
CA GLU A 42 -5.53 13.71 11.65
C GLU A 42 -5.29 13.92 13.14
N ARG A 43 -5.42 15.16 13.57
CA ARG A 43 -5.54 15.44 14.99
C ARG A 43 -6.87 14.82 15.38
N ILE A 44 -6.78 13.79 16.20
CA ILE A 44 -7.90 13.36 17.03
C ILE A 44 -8.28 14.62 17.80
N ASP A 45 -9.36 15.26 17.39
CA ASP A 45 -9.89 16.36 18.15
C ASP A 45 -10.36 15.83 19.50
N LYS A 46 -10.31 16.67 20.48
CA LYS A 46 -10.46 16.31 21.91
C LYS A 46 -11.86 15.80 22.29
N GLU A 47 -12.73 15.53 21.35
CA GLU A 47 -14.13 15.17 21.58
C GLU A 47 -14.49 13.74 21.14
N GLY A 48 -13.55 12.95 20.61
CA GLY A 48 -13.71 11.50 20.46
C GLY A 48 -14.77 11.02 19.45
N GLU A 49 -15.30 11.91 18.63
CA GLU A 49 -16.14 11.50 17.49
C GLU A 49 -15.21 11.02 16.35
N PRO A 50 -15.42 9.81 15.84
CA PRO A 50 -14.69 9.39 14.67
C PRO A 50 -15.09 10.29 13.51
N ASN A 51 -14.13 11.10 13.03
CA ASN A 51 -14.33 11.86 11.80
C ASN A 51 -14.81 10.91 10.71
N ASP A 52 -15.87 11.32 10.07
CA ASP A 52 -16.58 10.63 9.01
C ASP A 52 -15.57 10.02 8.02
N LEU A 53 -15.30 8.75 8.19
CA LEU A 53 -14.50 7.97 7.25
C LEU A 53 -15.16 8.18 5.90
N MET A 54 -14.46 8.83 5.00
CA MET A 54 -14.91 9.19 3.67
C MET A 54 -15.75 8.06 3.07
N HIS A 55 -17.06 8.23 3.03
CA HIS A 55 -17.95 7.36 2.29
C HIS A 55 -17.68 7.55 0.81
N PHE A 56 -16.80 6.71 0.27
CA PHE A 56 -16.61 6.63 -1.17
C PHE A 56 -17.77 5.82 -1.75
N GLU A 57 -18.74 6.49 -2.34
CA GLU A 57 -19.67 5.81 -3.24
C GLU A 57 -18.91 5.43 -4.51
N VAL A 58 -18.42 4.21 -4.56
CA VAL A 58 -17.84 3.63 -5.77
C VAL A 58 -18.98 3.19 -6.67
N GLN A 59 -19.23 3.95 -7.73
CA GLN A 59 -20.18 3.53 -8.78
C GLN A 59 -19.48 2.58 -9.76
N GLY A 60 -19.75 1.30 -9.67
CA GLY A 60 -19.22 0.26 -10.54
C GLY A 60 -18.45 -0.83 -9.79
N PRO A 61 -18.06 -1.90 -10.46
CA PRO A 61 -17.24 -2.93 -9.85
C PRO A 61 -15.87 -2.35 -9.46
N VAL A 62 -15.52 -2.48 -8.18
CA VAL A 62 -14.18 -2.15 -7.69
C VAL A 62 -13.26 -3.28 -8.13
N THR A 63 -12.56 -3.10 -9.24
CA THR A 63 -11.71 -4.15 -9.82
C THR A 63 -10.24 -3.99 -9.52
N THR A 64 -9.82 -2.83 -8.97
CA THR A 64 -8.42 -2.46 -8.95
C THR A 64 -8.00 -1.75 -7.66
N ARG A 65 -6.69 -1.70 -7.46
CA ARG A 65 -5.98 -1.15 -6.31
C ARG A 65 -4.87 -0.26 -6.84
N PHE A 66 -4.59 0.86 -6.19
CA PHE A 66 -3.55 1.75 -6.68
C PHE A 66 -2.31 1.79 -5.79
N ILE A 67 -1.20 2.11 -6.42
CA ILE A 67 0.08 2.47 -5.83
C ILE A 67 0.59 3.76 -6.49
N GLY A 68 1.44 4.50 -5.80
CA GLY A 68 2.08 5.69 -6.39
C GLY A 68 2.14 6.87 -5.45
N GLY A 69 2.07 8.06 -6.03
CA GLY A 69 2.15 9.32 -5.30
C GLY A 69 0.83 9.77 -4.69
N THR A 70 0.88 10.93 -4.09
CA THR A 70 -0.29 11.56 -3.43
C THR A 70 -1.37 12.00 -4.42
N TYR A 71 -0.98 12.35 -5.63
CA TYR A 71 -1.90 12.88 -6.63
C TYR A 71 -2.33 11.80 -7.63
N PRO A 72 -3.60 11.77 -8.07
CA PRO A 72 -4.11 10.74 -8.98
C PRO A 72 -3.32 10.56 -10.28
N GLU A 73 -2.72 11.64 -10.78
CA GLU A 73 -1.88 11.62 -11.99
C GLU A 73 -0.53 10.93 -11.79
N THR A 74 -0.14 10.69 -10.52
CA THR A 74 1.09 9.98 -10.15
C THR A 74 0.80 8.58 -9.60
N GLN A 75 -0.44 8.10 -9.75
CA GLN A 75 -0.89 6.81 -9.28
C GLN A 75 -1.15 5.88 -10.46
N ILE A 76 -0.83 4.60 -10.26
CA ILE A 76 -1.15 3.53 -11.20
C ILE A 76 -1.96 2.44 -10.48
N GLU A 77 -2.72 1.68 -11.23
CA GLU A 77 -3.40 0.51 -10.70
C GLU A 77 -2.41 -0.64 -10.54
N THR A 78 -2.67 -1.55 -9.60
CA THR A 78 -1.83 -2.74 -9.43
C THR A 78 -1.87 -3.67 -10.64
N THR A 79 -2.97 -3.68 -11.37
CA THR A 79 -3.09 -4.37 -12.67
C THR A 79 -2.13 -3.82 -13.70
N ASP A 80 -1.96 -2.49 -13.79
CA ASP A 80 -1.02 -1.86 -14.73
C ASP A 80 0.43 -2.28 -14.41
N LEU A 81 0.76 -2.43 -13.11
CA LEU A 81 2.06 -2.96 -12.69
C LEU A 81 2.23 -4.43 -13.12
N ALA A 82 1.21 -5.25 -12.89
CA ALA A 82 1.23 -6.66 -13.28
C ALA A 82 1.42 -6.81 -14.80
N ASP A 83 0.65 -6.07 -15.58
CA ASP A 83 0.73 -6.08 -17.05
C ASP A 83 2.12 -5.62 -17.53
N ALA A 84 2.66 -4.53 -16.98
CA ALA A 84 3.98 -4.05 -17.33
C ALA A 84 5.09 -5.04 -17.00
N MET A 85 4.98 -5.76 -15.88
CA MET A 85 5.93 -6.82 -15.51
C MET A 85 5.82 -8.02 -16.46
N ALA A 86 4.60 -8.43 -16.80
CA ALA A 86 4.34 -9.51 -17.73
C ALA A 86 4.89 -9.19 -19.13
N ASP A 87 4.61 -7.99 -19.64
CA ASP A 87 5.11 -7.50 -20.94
C ASP A 87 6.64 -7.45 -20.99
N ALA A 88 7.28 -7.11 -19.87
CA ALA A 88 8.73 -7.12 -19.74
C ALA A 88 9.33 -8.53 -19.53
N GLY A 89 8.49 -9.56 -19.40
CA GLY A 89 8.92 -10.94 -19.09
C GLY A 89 9.55 -11.04 -17.70
N LEU A 90 9.16 -10.18 -16.77
CA LEU A 90 9.66 -10.17 -15.39
C LEU A 90 8.78 -11.05 -14.51
N HIS A 91 9.42 -11.97 -13.81
CA HIS A 91 8.81 -12.76 -12.75
C HIS A 91 9.72 -12.72 -11.52
N THR A 92 9.19 -12.27 -10.41
CA THR A 92 9.98 -12.06 -9.19
C THR A 92 9.76 -13.18 -8.17
N GLU A 93 10.73 -13.36 -7.29
CA GLU A 93 10.57 -14.24 -6.13
C GLU A 93 9.61 -13.63 -5.12
N TYR A 94 9.69 -12.30 -4.97
CA TYR A 94 8.74 -11.55 -4.15
C TYR A 94 8.58 -10.11 -4.66
N ILE A 95 7.42 -9.53 -4.36
CA ILE A 95 7.20 -8.08 -4.36
C ILE A 95 6.95 -7.67 -2.92
N LEU A 96 7.73 -6.69 -2.42
CA LEU A 96 7.50 -6.05 -1.14
C LEU A 96 6.93 -4.66 -1.38
N PHE A 97 5.71 -4.42 -0.89
CA PHE A 97 5.14 -3.09 -0.86
C PHE A 97 5.38 -2.43 0.50
N ASP A 98 6.25 -1.43 0.51
CA ASP A 98 6.34 -0.46 1.60
C ASP A 98 5.29 0.63 1.35
N ALA A 99 4.05 0.24 1.52
CA ALA A 99 2.86 1.02 1.22
C ALA A 99 1.67 0.50 2.05
N CYS A 100 0.73 1.38 2.34
CA CYS A 100 -0.45 1.05 3.12
C CYS A 100 -1.41 0.11 2.36
N TYR A 101 -2.05 -0.81 3.07
CA TYR A 101 -3.16 -1.64 2.60
C TYR A 101 -2.89 -2.58 1.42
N MET A 102 -1.62 -2.85 1.09
CA MET A 102 -1.27 -3.64 -0.11
C MET A 102 -1.32 -5.15 0.11
N SER A 103 -1.60 -5.65 1.32
CA SER A 103 -1.76 -7.09 1.57
C SER A 103 -3.23 -7.50 1.59
N SER A 104 -3.90 -7.37 0.47
CA SER A 104 -5.24 -7.90 0.26
C SER A 104 -5.21 -9.08 -0.73
N VAL A 105 -6.22 -9.95 -0.68
CA VAL A 105 -6.32 -11.09 -1.59
C VAL A 105 -6.43 -10.64 -3.05
N GLU A 106 -7.07 -9.50 -3.28
CA GLU A 106 -7.23 -8.95 -4.62
C GLU A 106 -5.89 -8.48 -5.19
N VAL A 107 -5.07 -7.78 -4.41
CA VAL A 107 -3.72 -7.38 -4.83
C VAL A 107 -2.85 -8.61 -5.09
N ALA A 108 -2.90 -9.60 -4.20
CA ALA A 108 -2.15 -10.84 -4.38
C ALA A 108 -2.61 -11.60 -5.64
N TYR A 109 -3.91 -11.61 -5.91
CA TYR A 109 -4.47 -12.27 -7.10
C TYR A 109 -4.08 -11.56 -8.40
N GLU A 110 -4.06 -10.22 -8.42
CA GLU A 110 -3.62 -9.45 -9.58
C GLU A 110 -2.14 -9.67 -9.91
N LEU A 111 -1.31 -9.90 -8.89
CA LEU A 111 0.14 -10.05 -9.06
C LEU A 111 0.62 -11.52 -9.16
N LYS A 112 -0.27 -12.51 -9.00
CA LYS A 112 0.10 -13.93 -8.90
C LYS A 112 0.89 -14.49 -10.08
N ASP A 113 0.68 -13.95 -11.27
CA ASP A 113 1.33 -14.41 -12.49
C ASP A 113 2.70 -13.75 -12.71
N VAL A 114 3.09 -12.78 -11.87
CA VAL A 114 4.36 -12.05 -11.98
C VAL A 114 5.23 -12.11 -10.72
N THR A 115 4.71 -12.71 -9.62
CA THR A 115 5.50 -12.92 -8.40
C THR A 115 5.08 -14.20 -7.67
N HIS A 116 6.02 -14.82 -6.95
CA HIS A 116 5.70 -15.94 -6.08
C HIS A 116 5.12 -15.49 -4.74
N TYR A 117 5.65 -14.41 -4.15
CA TYR A 117 5.24 -13.93 -2.83
C TYR A 117 4.96 -12.44 -2.83
N LEU A 118 3.93 -12.05 -2.11
CA LEU A 118 3.62 -10.66 -1.80
C LEU A 118 3.89 -10.40 -0.32
N ILE A 119 4.80 -9.47 -0.03
CA ILE A 119 5.13 -9.01 1.32
C ILE A 119 4.54 -7.60 1.47
N ALA A 120 3.56 -7.43 2.33
CA ALA A 120 2.89 -6.14 2.49
C ALA A 120 2.12 -6.05 3.82
N SER A 121 1.62 -4.87 4.13
CA SER A 121 0.72 -4.66 5.26
C SER A 121 -0.75 -4.68 4.81
N PRO A 122 -1.64 -5.37 5.54
CA PRO A 122 -3.09 -5.24 5.34
C PRO A 122 -3.67 -3.95 5.94
N THR A 123 -2.88 -3.18 6.68
CA THR A 123 -3.26 -1.90 7.28
C THR A 123 -2.31 -0.78 6.83
N GLU A 124 -2.41 0.37 7.47
CA GLU A 124 -1.47 1.46 7.23
C GLU A 124 -0.04 1.08 7.62
N VAL A 125 0.92 1.64 6.90
CA VAL A 125 2.35 1.63 7.24
C VAL A 125 2.73 3.06 7.62
N LEU A 126 3.29 3.22 8.82
CA LEU A 126 3.75 4.54 9.26
C LEU A 126 4.87 5.05 8.36
N SER A 127 5.11 6.36 8.37
CA SER A 127 6.13 7.03 7.55
C SER A 127 7.57 6.51 7.76
N TYR A 128 7.82 5.77 8.82
CA TYR A 128 9.10 5.06 9.03
C TYR A 128 9.33 3.91 8.03
N GLY A 129 8.26 3.40 7.42
CA GLY A 129 8.31 2.30 6.45
C GLY A 129 8.78 0.98 7.06
N PHE A 130 9.29 0.12 6.21
CA PHE A 130 9.86 -1.15 6.61
C PHE A 130 11.30 -0.98 7.15
N PRO A 131 11.71 -1.75 8.18
CA PRO A 131 13.00 -1.58 8.83
C PRO A 131 14.16 -2.20 8.03
N TYR A 132 14.51 -1.63 6.88
CA TYR A 132 15.49 -2.17 5.93
C TYR A 132 16.87 -2.42 6.55
N ILE A 133 17.27 -1.66 7.59
CA ILE A 133 18.57 -1.85 8.27
C ILE A 133 18.67 -3.25 8.88
N THR A 134 17.60 -3.73 9.50
CA THR A 134 17.56 -5.05 10.15
C THR A 134 17.04 -6.14 9.22
N MET A 135 16.10 -5.81 8.36
CA MET A 135 15.37 -6.73 7.50
C MET A 135 16.10 -7.00 6.17
N GLY A 136 16.84 -6.04 5.63
CA GLY A 136 17.36 -6.08 4.25
C GLY A 136 18.22 -7.30 3.95
N LYS A 137 19.05 -7.76 4.90
CA LYS A 137 19.86 -8.99 4.73
C LYS A 137 19.01 -10.25 4.51
N HIS A 138 17.75 -10.27 4.97
CA HIS A 138 16.84 -11.39 4.84
C HIS A 138 16.05 -11.39 3.52
N LEU A 139 16.14 -10.29 2.77
CA LEU A 139 15.59 -10.14 1.42
C LEU A 139 16.56 -10.63 0.34
N LEU A 140 17.86 -10.70 0.66
CA LEU A 140 18.90 -11.02 -0.30
C LEU A 140 19.15 -12.54 -0.41
N GLY A 141 19.50 -13.00 -1.59
CA GLY A 141 19.76 -14.42 -1.86
C GLY A 141 18.47 -15.25 -1.83
N THR A 142 18.39 -16.24 -0.95
CA THR A 142 17.15 -16.96 -0.68
C THR A 142 16.41 -16.23 0.43
N PRO A 143 15.25 -15.63 0.18
CA PRO A 143 14.52 -14.85 1.18
C PRO A 143 14.16 -15.68 2.41
N ASN A 144 14.33 -15.08 3.59
CA ASN A 144 13.88 -15.65 4.85
C ASN A 144 12.65 -14.88 5.33
N TYR A 145 11.47 -15.29 4.87
CA TYR A 145 10.21 -14.59 5.14
C TYR A 145 9.89 -14.49 6.63
N LYS A 146 10.19 -15.54 7.41
CA LYS A 146 10.01 -15.48 8.87
C LYS A 146 10.85 -14.36 9.49
N SER A 147 12.14 -14.27 9.14
CA SER A 147 13.03 -13.25 9.69
C SER A 147 12.67 -11.84 9.19
N ILE A 148 12.09 -11.71 8.00
CA ILE A 148 11.54 -10.45 7.49
C ILE A 148 10.38 -10.00 8.39
N VAL A 149 9.42 -10.87 8.64
CA VAL A 149 8.28 -10.60 9.53
C VAL A 149 8.75 -10.31 10.95
N ASP A 150 9.64 -11.12 11.51
CA ASP A 150 10.17 -10.92 12.88
C ASP A 150 10.86 -9.56 13.01
N SER A 151 11.60 -9.12 11.99
CA SER A 151 12.28 -7.82 11.97
C SER A 151 11.27 -6.67 11.97
N PHE A 152 10.19 -6.78 11.18
CA PHE A 152 9.13 -5.79 11.13
C PHE A 152 8.41 -5.68 12.49
N ILE A 153 7.96 -6.81 13.02
CA ILE A 153 7.26 -6.85 14.32
C ILE A 153 8.16 -6.33 15.45
N SER A 154 9.44 -6.72 15.48
CA SER A 154 10.38 -6.25 16.50
C SER A 154 10.57 -4.74 16.44
N PHE A 155 10.65 -4.17 15.23
CA PHE A 155 10.80 -2.73 15.04
C PHE A 155 9.57 -1.99 15.58
N TYR A 156 8.38 -2.35 15.14
CA TYR A 156 7.16 -1.66 15.53
C TYR A 156 6.75 -1.94 16.98
N SER A 157 7.09 -3.07 17.56
CA SER A 157 6.87 -3.38 18.98
C SER A 157 7.76 -2.57 19.92
N SER A 158 8.82 -1.93 19.41
CA SER A 158 9.70 -1.08 20.23
C SER A 158 9.11 0.29 20.54
N TYR A 159 8.02 0.67 19.90
CA TYR A 159 7.31 1.92 20.17
C TYR A 159 6.42 1.80 21.42
N ASN A 160 6.18 2.94 22.09
CA ASN A 160 5.30 2.99 23.27
C ASN A 160 3.86 2.52 22.99
N LEU A 161 3.42 2.71 21.75
CA LEU A 161 2.20 2.12 21.20
C LEU A 161 2.63 1.20 20.07
N PRO A 162 2.66 -0.13 20.28
CA PRO A 162 2.93 -1.08 19.22
C PRO A 162 1.95 -0.90 18.07
N TYR A 163 2.48 -0.75 16.85
CA TYR A 163 1.69 -0.49 15.67
C TYR A 163 2.24 -1.31 14.50
N GLY A 164 1.38 -1.54 13.52
CA GLY A 164 1.78 -2.17 12.27
C GLY A 164 1.47 -3.65 12.20
N THR A 165 1.15 -4.05 11.01
CA THR A 165 0.91 -5.44 10.62
C THR A 165 1.70 -5.74 9.36
N VAL A 166 2.06 -6.98 9.16
CA VAL A 166 2.73 -7.45 7.94
C VAL A 166 2.27 -8.86 7.63
N ALA A 167 2.07 -9.15 6.37
CA ALA A 167 1.79 -10.49 5.89
C ALA A 167 2.72 -10.87 4.73
N VAL A 168 2.90 -12.18 4.57
CA VAL A 168 3.54 -12.78 3.41
C VAL A 168 2.51 -13.69 2.76
N ASN A 169 2.04 -13.31 1.60
CA ASN A 169 1.05 -14.07 0.83
C ASN A 169 1.77 -14.94 -0.20
N ASP A 170 1.48 -16.21 -0.21
CA ASP A 170 1.94 -17.14 -1.24
C ASP A 170 1.00 -17.04 -2.45
N CYS A 171 1.43 -16.27 -3.45
CA CYS A 171 0.65 -16.03 -4.67
C CYS A 171 0.56 -17.28 -5.56
N THR A 172 1.40 -18.28 -5.35
CA THR A 172 1.35 -19.53 -6.12
C THR A 172 0.15 -20.42 -5.77
N GLN A 173 -0.58 -20.06 -4.70
CA GLN A 173 -1.76 -20.80 -4.23
C GLN A 173 -3.09 -20.14 -4.63
N LEU A 174 -3.05 -19.09 -5.45
CA LEU A 174 -4.21 -18.28 -5.86
C LEU A 174 -4.72 -18.62 -7.27
#